data_ed96daf0b6f33a12d2a463d38ce86ab1
#
_entry.id   ed96daf0b6f33a12d2a463d38ce86ab1
#
_cell.length_a   1.000
_cell.length_b   1.000
_cell.length_c   1.000
_cell.angle_alpha   90.00
_cell.angle_beta   90.00
_cell.angle_gamma   90.00
#
_symmetry.space_group_name_H-M   'P 1'
#
loop_
_entity.id
_entity.type
_entity.pdbx_description
1 polymer ?
#
loop_
_entity_poly.entity_id
_entity_poly.type
_entity_poly.pdbx_seq_one_letter_code
_entity_poly.pdbx_strand_id
1 'polypeptide(L)'
;AWLGMTGSTAYNSHSPQPRPRMTANLFEGPSVAVRRALLSVSDKTGLLDLAKALAAHGVELLSTGGTAKALREAGLAVKDVSDHTGFPEMMDGRVKTLHPKVHGGLLGRAGIDDAVMAEHGIEAIDLLVLNLYPFAKVSMDPSSTFEDVIENIDIGGPAMLRSAAKNWADVAVLIDPADYARVLAELRQAGIQRDTRFMLAKKVYAHTAAYDGMISNYLGALAAG
;
A
#
# COMPACT_ATOMS: atom_id res chain seq x y z
N ALA A 1 49.48 -2.65 -13.52
CA ALA A 1 49.44 -1.58 -12.52
C ALA A 1 47.98 -1.11 -12.43
N TRP A 2 47.24 -1.63 -11.44
CA TRP A 2 45.90 -1.13 -11.03
C TRP A 2 46.11 -0.45 -9.68
N LEU A 3 46.02 0.87 -9.68
CA LEU A 3 46.04 1.71 -8.48
C LEU A 3 44.64 1.61 -7.80
N GLY A 4 44.69 1.30 -6.52
CA GLY A 4 43.52 1.24 -5.67
C GLY A 4 42.83 2.59 -5.51
N MET A 5 41.54 2.60 -5.71
CA MET A 5 40.63 3.67 -5.27
C MET A 5 39.85 3.15 -4.07
N THR A 6 40.35 3.43 -2.87
CA THR A 6 39.57 3.35 -1.64
C THR A 6 38.58 4.52 -1.65
N GLY A 7 37.39 4.29 -2.23
CA GLY A 7 36.29 5.23 -2.16
C GLY A 7 35.61 5.12 -0.80
N SER A 8 36.02 5.96 0.15
CA SER A 8 35.24 6.26 1.33
C SER A 8 33.92 6.91 0.87
N THR A 9 32.83 6.17 0.88
CA THR A 9 31.48 6.74 0.78
C THR A 9 31.20 7.52 2.07
N ALA A 10 31.61 8.79 2.08
CA ALA A 10 31.15 9.73 3.09
C ALA A 10 29.61 9.82 2.95
N TYR A 11 28.90 9.19 3.87
CA TYR A 11 27.48 9.43 4.09
C TYR A 11 27.37 10.91 4.45
N ASN A 12 26.90 11.71 3.51
CA ASN A 12 26.71 13.13 3.69
C ASN A 12 25.76 13.31 4.88
N SER A 13 26.27 13.71 6.03
CA SER A 13 25.49 14.15 7.17
C SER A 13 24.77 15.43 6.77
N HIS A 14 23.60 15.28 6.15
CA HIS A 14 22.71 16.41 5.94
C HIS A 14 22.34 16.91 7.33
N SER A 15 22.76 18.10 7.65
CA SER A 15 22.22 18.87 8.77
C SER A 15 20.69 18.80 8.71
N PRO A 16 19.99 18.61 9.82
CA PRO A 16 18.53 18.57 9.81
C PRO A 16 18.03 19.84 9.13
N GLN A 17 17.44 19.69 7.96
CA GLN A 17 16.79 20.76 7.25
C GLN A 17 15.76 21.40 8.20
N PRO A 18 15.64 22.72 8.24
CA PRO A 18 14.65 23.37 9.07
C PRO A 18 13.28 22.76 8.72
N ARG A 19 12.57 22.27 9.74
CA ARG A 19 11.23 21.69 9.54
C ARG A 19 10.41 22.74 8.77
N PRO A 20 9.78 22.37 7.62
CA PRO A 20 8.92 23.28 6.91
C PRO A 20 7.91 23.82 7.92
N ARG A 21 7.73 25.15 7.95
CA ARG A 21 6.66 25.76 8.76
C ARG A 21 5.36 25.17 8.24
N MET A 22 4.76 24.29 9.02
CA MET A 22 3.43 23.77 8.73
C MET A 22 2.49 24.99 8.77
N THR A 23 1.98 25.38 7.62
CA THR A 23 0.92 26.38 7.56
C THR A 23 -0.29 25.81 8.29
N ALA A 24 -1.02 26.64 9.01
CA ALA A 24 -2.15 26.25 9.87
C ALA A 24 -3.21 25.38 9.18
N ASN A 25 -3.24 25.38 7.85
CA ASN A 25 -4.26 24.77 7.01
C ASN A 25 -3.85 23.39 6.39
N LEU A 26 -2.75 22.77 6.78
CA LEU A 26 -2.35 21.47 6.20
C LEU A 26 -3.44 20.39 6.39
N PHE A 27 -4.15 20.43 7.51
CA PHE A 27 -5.19 19.45 7.87
C PHE A 27 -6.62 19.94 7.55
N GLU A 28 -6.78 21.17 7.08
CA GLU A 28 -8.05 21.65 6.59
C GLU A 28 -8.27 21.22 5.15
N GLY A 29 -9.47 20.76 4.85
CA GLY A 29 -9.83 20.32 3.51
C GLY A 29 -10.96 19.29 3.55
N PRO A 30 -11.51 18.94 2.40
CA PRO A 30 -12.66 18.06 2.33
C PRO A 30 -12.33 16.63 2.82
N SER A 31 -13.33 15.99 3.40
CA SER A 31 -13.32 14.54 3.57
C SER A 31 -13.38 13.86 2.19
N VAL A 32 -12.87 12.62 2.11
CA VAL A 32 -12.94 11.82 0.88
C VAL A 32 -13.99 10.75 1.06
N ALA A 33 -14.99 10.76 0.17
CA ALA A 33 -15.92 9.66 0.04
C ALA A 33 -15.21 8.48 -0.64
N VAL A 34 -15.40 7.28 -0.10
CA VAL A 34 -14.83 6.06 -0.69
C VAL A 34 -15.87 5.43 -1.63
N ARG A 35 -15.53 5.38 -2.92
CA ARG A 35 -16.34 4.70 -3.94
C ARG A 35 -15.73 3.36 -4.33
N ARG A 36 -14.42 3.25 -4.28
CA ARG A 36 -13.69 2.03 -4.62
C ARG A 36 -12.56 1.78 -3.62
N ALA A 37 -12.47 0.54 -3.13
CA ALA A 37 -11.43 0.09 -2.23
C ALA A 37 -10.67 -1.10 -2.83
N LEU A 38 -9.34 -1.07 -2.76
CA LEU A 38 -8.49 -2.21 -3.08
C LEU A 38 -8.03 -2.89 -1.79
N LEU A 39 -8.39 -4.16 -1.62
CA LEU A 39 -8.07 -4.97 -0.46
C LEU A 39 -7.09 -6.08 -0.84
N SER A 40 -5.91 -6.08 -0.25
CA SER A 40 -4.87 -7.10 -0.45
C SER A 40 -4.11 -7.32 0.85
N VAL A 41 -4.52 -8.31 1.63
CA VAL A 41 -3.97 -8.53 2.98
C VAL A 41 -3.46 -9.96 3.14
N SER A 42 -2.30 -10.08 3.74
CA SER A 42 -1.72 -11.34 4.23
C SER A 42 -2.39 -11.74 5.55
N ASP A 43 -2.37 -10.86 6.55
CA ASP A 43 -3.15 -11.00 7.78
C ASP A 43 -4.60 -10.51 7.56
N LYS A 44 -5.55 -11.42 7.75
CA LYS A 44 -6.98 -11.19 7.52
C LYS A 44 -7.76 -10.77 8.78
N THR A 45 -7.06 -10.38 9.84
CA THR A 45 -7.69 -9.91 11.09
C THR A 45 -8.62 -8.73 10.80
N GLY A 46 -9.90 -8.86 11.15
CA GLY A 46 -10.94 -7.83 10.97
C GLY A 46 -11.32 -7.53 9.51
N LEU A 47 -10.71 -8.22 8.53
CA LEU A 47 -10.96 -7.98 7.10
C LEU A 47 -12.43 -8.10 6.71
N LEU A 48 -13.10 -9.18 7.15
CA LEU A 48 -14.47 -9.46 6.72
C LEU A 48 -15.46 -8.42 7.24
N ASP A 49 -15.30 -7.98 8.47
CA ASP A 49 -16.15 -6.94 9.07
C ASP A 49 -15.94 -5.59 8.38
N LEU A 50 -14.69 -5.24 8.09
CA LEU A 50 -14.36 -4.05 7.31
C LEU A 50 -15.00 -4.12 5.91
N ALA A 51 -14.79 -5.22 5.19
CA ALA A 51 -15.28 -5.37 3.82
C ALA A 51 -16.81 -5.38 3.73
N LYS A 52 -17.49 -6.04 4.68
CA LYS A 52 -18.96 -6.00 4.78
C LYS A 52 -19.48 -4.59 5.02
N ALA A 53 -18.81 -3.83 5.89
CA ALA A 53 -19.18 -2.44 6.16
C ALA A 53 -18.95 -1.56 4.94
N LEU A 54 -17.82 -1.70 4.23
CA LEU A 54 -17.57 -0.99 2.97
C LEU A 54 -18.63 -1.31 1.91
N ALA A 55 -18.93 -2.58 1.70
CA ALA A 55 -19.95 -3.01 0.74
C ALA A 55 -21.35 -2.46 1.09
N ALA A 56 -21.72 -2.44 2.39
CA ALA A 56 -22.97 -1.85 2.86
C ALA A 56 -23.05 -0.33 2.62
N HIS A 57 -21.91 0.36 2.47
CA HIS A 57 -21.83 1.75 2.06
C HIS A 57 -21.75 1.95 0.53
N GLY A 58 -21.94 0.89 -0.26
CA GLY A 58 -21.91 0.95 -1.72
C GLY A 58 -20.50 1.05 -2.32
N VAL A 59 -19.45 0.73 -1.55
CA VAL A 59 -18.07 0.74 -2.03
C VAL A 59 -17.83 -0.47 -2.92
N GLU A 60 -17.30 -0.25 -4.14
CA GLU A 60 -16.81 -1.33 -5.01
C GLU A 60 -15.53 -1.93 -4.40
N LEU A 61 -15.51 -3.25 -4.26
CA LEU A 61 -14.37 -3.97 -3.70
C LEU A 61 -13.52 -4.56 -4.83
N LEU A 62 -12.29 -4.09 -4.95
CA LEU A 62 -11.23 -4.70 -5.75
C LEU A 62 -10.39 -5.59 -4.85
N SER A 63 -9.98 -6.75 -5.34
CA SER A 63 -9.09 -7.62 -4.58
C SER A 63 -8.37 -8.61 -5.48
N THR A 64 -7.46 -9.38 -4.91
CA THR A 64 -6.69 -10.39 -5.62
C THR A 64 -6.33 -11.56 -4.72
N GLY A 65 -6.05 -12.71 -5.32
CA GLY A 65 -5.53 -13.92 -4.64
C GLY A 65 -6.38 -14.39 -3.47
N GLY A 66 -5.70 -14.75 -2.38
CA GLY A 66 -6.36 -15.30 -1.18
C GLY A 66 -7.27 -14.32 -0.46
N THR A 67 -7.07 -13.01 -0.62
CA THR A 67 -7.98 -11.99 -0.09
C THR A 67 -9.30 -12.00 -0.85
N ALA A 68 -9.26 -11.97 -2.19
CA ALA A 68 -10.45 -12.04 -3.04
C ALA A 68 -11.27 -13.31 -2.78
N LYS A 69 -10.58 -14.45 -2.64
CA LYS A 69 -11.21 -15.73 -2.29
C LYS A 69 -11.98 -15.64 -0.96
N ALA A 70 -11.33 -15.16 0.10
CA ALA A 70 -11.95 -15.04 1.42
C ALA A 70 -13.18 -14.12 1.41
N LEU A 71 -13.13 -13.02 0.67
CA LEU A 71 -14.24 -12.08 0.55
C LEU A 71 -15.42 -12.69 -0.21
N ARG A 72 -15.16 -13.43 -1.30
CA ARG A 72 -16.21 -14.12 -2.08
C ARG A 72 -16.85 -15.26 -1.27
N GLU A 73 -16.07 -16.03 -0.52
CA GLU A 73 -16.57 -17.07 0.38
C GLU A 73 -17.47 -16.50 1.48
N ALA A 74 -17.27 -15.23 1.86
CA ALA A 74 -18.14 -14.48 2.78
C ALA A 74 -19.37 -13.85 2.09
N GLY A 75 -19.62 -14.15 0.80
CA GLY A 75 -20.77 -13.67 0.04
C GLY A 75 -20.66 -12.25 -0.48
N LEU A 76 -19.46 -11.66 -0.50
CA LEU A 76 -19.26 -10.30 -1.00
C LEU A 76 -18.99 -10.30 -2.52
N ALA A 77 -19.57 -9.32 -3.21
CA ALA A 77 -19.23 -9.03 -4.59
C ALA A 77 -17.82 -8.40 -4.65
N VAL A 78 -16.91 -9.06 -5.34
CA VAL A 78 -15.51 -8.63 -5.46
C VAL A 78 -15.07 -8.72 -6.90
N LYS A 79 -14.61 -7.59 -7.45
CA LYS A 79 -13.97 -7.52 -8.76
C LYS A 79 -12.49 -7.91 -8.62
N ASP A 80 -12.03 -8.82 -9.46
CA ASP A 80 -10.60 -9.16 -9.44
C ASP A 80 -9.75 -8.04 -10.05
N VAL A 81 -8.52 -7.90 -9.57
CA VAL A 81 -7.59 -6.91 -10.14
C VAL A 81 -7.27 -7.21 -11.60
N SER A 82 -7.23 -8.47 -12.02
CA SER A 82 -7.08 -8.85 -13.42
C SER A 82 -8.24 -8.37 -14.29
N ASP A 83 -9.48 -8.44 -13.79
CA ASP A 83 -10.67 -7.92 -14.49
C ASP A 83 -10.67 -6.40 -14.54
N HIS A 84 -10.19 -5.74 -13.46
CA HIS A 84 -10.07 -4.29 -13.40
C HIS A 84 -9.02 -3.75 -14.38
N THR A 85 -7.87 -4.40 -14.46
CA THR A 85 -6.78 -3.99 -15.34
C THR A 85 -6.98 -4.42 -16.78
N GLY A 86 -7.68 -5.52 -17.00
CA GLY A 86 -7.75 -6.24 -18.27
C GLY A 86 -6.44 -7.01 -18.57
N PHE A 87 -5.61 -7.25 -17.54
CA PHE A 87 -4.32 -7.88 -17.68
C PHE A 87 -4.19 -9.07 -16.73
N PRO A 88 -3.79 -10.26 -17.22
CA PRO A 88 -3.70 -11.46 -16.39
C PRO A 88 -2.56 -11.36 -15.38
N GLU A 89 -2.70 -12.08 -14.27
CA GLU A 89 -1.58 -12.36 -13.37
C GLU A 89 -0.53 -13.21 -14.10
N MET A 90 0.74 -12.87 -13.94
CA MET A 90 1.85 -13.53 -14.62
C MET A 90 3.00 -13.84 -13.67
N MET A 91 3.89 -14.75 -14.09
CA MET A 91 5.12 -15.11 -13.39
C MET A 91 4.82 -15.56 -11.95
N ASP A 92 3.88 -16.48 -11.79
CA ASP A 92 3.45 -17.04 -10.49
C ASP A 92 3.03 -15.94 -9.48
N GLY A 93 2.41 -14.85 -9.98
CA GLY A 93 1.93 -13.74 -9.15
C GLY A 93 2.93 -12.61 -8.91
N ARG A 94 4.15 -12.71 -9.43
CA ARG A 94 5.15 -11.63 -9.30
C ARG A 94 4.70 -10.34 -10.00
N VAL A 95 3.92 -10.45 -11.09
CA VAL A 95 3.30 -9.32 -11.79
C VAL A 95 1.79 -9.45 -11.73
N LYS A 96 1.17 -8.63 -10.91
CA LYS A 96 -0.26 -8.65 -10.63
C LYS A 96 -0.83 -7.26 -10.44
N THR A 97 -0.28 -6.51 -9.48
CA THR A 97 -0.73 -5.17 -9.11
C THR A 97 0.16 -4.07 -9.68
N LEU A 98 1.33 -4.42 -10.24
CA LEU A 98 2.23 -3.48 -10.89
C LEU A 98 1.70 -3.11 -12.29
N HIS A 99 0.63 -2.34 -12.30
CA HIS A 99 -0.09 -1.97 -13.53
C HIS A 99 -0.51 -0.49 -13.50
N PRO A 100 -0.42 0.24 -14.64
CA PRO A 100 -0.81 1.65 -14.71
C PRO A 100 -2.23 1.94 -14.19
N LYS A 101 -3.21 1.07 -14.44
CA LYS A 101 -4.58 1.26 -13.93
C LYS A 101 -4.65 1.18 -12.41
N VAL A 102 -3.84 0.35 -11.76
CA VAL A 102 -3.78 0.27 -10.29
C VAL A 102 -3.06 1.49 -9.73
N HIS A 103 -1.82 1.74 -10.19
CA HIS A 103 -1.02 2.85 -9.67
C HIS A 103 -1.57 4.21 -10.07
N GLY A 104 -2.13 4.35 -11.28
CA GLY A 104 -2.83 5.55 -11.71
C GLY A 104 -4.08 5.82 -10.87
N GLY A 105 -4.84 4.77 -10.54
CA GLY A 105 -5.99 4.87 -9.64
C GLY A 105 -5.62 5.35 -8.22
N LEU A 106 -4.43 4.98 -7.72
CA LEU A 106 -3.91 5.40 -6.42
C LEU A 106 -3.19 6.76 -6.44
N LEU A 107 -2.64 7.18 -7.59
CA LEU A 107 -1.81 8.38 -7.71
C LEU A 107 -2.53 9.56 -8.36
N GLY A 108 -3.64 9.32 -9.06
CA GLY A 108 -4.41 10.34 -9.75
C GLY A 108 -4.96 11.37 -8.77
N ARG A 109 -4.71 12.66 -9.07
CA ARG A 109 -5.13 13.78 -8.24
C ARG A 109 -6.51 14.26 -8.70
N ALA A 110 -7.47 14.22 -7.81
CA ALA A 110 -8.84 14.65 -8.09
C ALA A 110 -8.88 16.11 -8.60
N GLY A 111 -9.61 16.33 -9.70
CA GLY A 111 -9.74 17.64 -10.34
C GLY A 111 -8.51 18.10 -11.14
N ILE A 112 -7.41 17.36 -11.11
CA ILE A 112 -6.18 17.70 -11.85
C ILE A 112 -5.92 16.68 -12.97
N ASP A 113 -5.96 15.39 -12.63
CA ASP A 113 -5.58 14.31 -13.53
C ASP A 113 -6.80 13.62 -14.20
N ASP A 114 -8.02 14.09 -13.92
CA ASP A 114 -9.28 13.45 -14.34
C ASP A 114 -9.35 13.21 -15.87
N ALA A 115 -8.88 14.17 -16.67
CA ALA A 115 -8.93 14.07 -18.13
C ALA A 115 -8.02 12.93 -18.64
N VAL A 116 -6.77 12.86 -18.16
CA VAL A 116 -5.82 11.81 -18.58
C VAL A 116 -6.23 10.45 -18.02
N MET A 117 -6.79 10.39 -16.81
CA MET A 117 -7.33 9.16 -16.25
C MET A 117 -8.47 8.63 -17.10
N ALA A 118 -9.40 9.49 -17.51
CA ALA A 118 -10.52 9.11 -18.38
C ALA A 118 -10.04 8.63 -19.75
N GLU A 119 -9.07 9.31 -20.38
CA GLU A 119 -8.47 8.93 -21.66
C GLU A 119 -7.89 7.51 -21.62
N HIS A 120 -7.25 7.14 -20.50
CA HIS A 120 -6.61 5.83 -20.35
C HIS A 120 -7.48 4.79 -19.62
N GLY A 121 -8.74 5.09 -19.34
CA GLY A 121 -9.65 4.20 -18.62
C GLY A 121 -9.14 3.84 -17.22
N ILE A 122 -8.52 4.82 -16.53
CA ILE A 122 -8.04 4.68 -15.17
C ILE A 122 -9.14 5.17 -14.22
N GLU A 123 -9.59 4.29 -13.36
CA GLU A 123 -10.61 4.60 -12.35
C GLU A 123 -9.94 4.84 -11.00
N ALA A 124 -10.36 5.88 -10.27
CA ALA A 124 -9.80 6.23 -8.97
C ALA A 124 -10.01 5.10 -7.94
N ILE A 125 -9.01 4.89 -7.08
CA ILE A 125 -9.05 4.00 -5.92
C ILE A 125 -8.92 4.87 -4.68
N ASP A 126 -10.01 5.02 -3.92
CA ASP A 126 -10.10 5.98 -2.82
C ASP A 126 -9.57 5.41 -1.49
N LEU A 127 -9.52 4.07 -1.37
CA LEU A 127 -9.05 3.37 -0.18
C LEU A 127 -8.17 2.18 -0.57
N LEU A 128 -6.99 2.09 0.03
CA LEU A 128 -6.14 0.91 -0.01
C LEU A 128 -6.10 0.25 1.36
N VAL A 129 -6.43 -1.04 1.43
CA VAL A 129 -6.27 -1.88 2.63
C VAL A 129 -5.25 -2.94 2.33
N LEU A 130 -4.07 -2.82 2.92
CA LEU A 130 -2.95 -3.70 2.58
C LEU A 130 -2.02 -3.89 3.77
N ASN A 131 -1.64 -5.13 4.03
CA ASN A 131 -0.47 -5.46 4.83
C ASN A 131 0.48 -6.34 4.03
N LEU A 132 1.78 -6.19 4.31
CA LEU A 132 2.84 -6.85 3.56
C LEU A 132 2.96 -8.33 3.93
N TYR A 133 3.63 -9.10 3.08
CA TYR A 133 4.01 -10.47 3.39
C TYR A 133 4.89 -10.51 4.64
N PRO A 134 4.77 -11.58 5.46
CA PRO A 134 5.44 -11.67 6.74
C PRO A 134 6.94 -12.03 6.59
N PHE A 135 7.72 -11.17 5.93
CA PHE A 135 9.15 -11.37 5.69
C PHE A 135 9.92 -11.74 6.97
N ALA A 136 9.66 -11.03 8.06
CA ALA A 136 10.31 -11.32 9.35
C ALA A 136 10.03 -12.76 9.83
N LYS A 137 8.81 -13.26 9.63
CA LYS A 137 8.45 -14.63 10.03
C LYS A 137 9.22 -15.67 9.21
N VAL A 138 9.28 -15.48 7.89
CA VAL A 138 9.95 -16.42 6.98
C VAL A 138 11.46 -16.37 7.17
N SER A 139 12.04 -15.17 7.30
CA SER A 139 13.49 -15.01 7.48
C SER A 139 14.02 -15.52 8.83
N MET A 140 13.16 -15.65 9.84
CA MET A 140 13.52 -16.22 11.15
C MET A 140 13.18 -17.70 11.29
N ASP A 141 12.50 -18.30 10.32
CA ASP A 141 12.17 -19.72 10.34
C ASP A 141 13.39 -20.56 9.92
N PRO A 142 13.95 -21.41 10.82
CA PRO A 142 15.11 -22.25 10.50
C PRO A 142 14.86 -23.26 9.37
N SER A 143 13.61 -23.52 9.02
CA SER A 143 13.24 -24.43 7.92
C SER A 143 13.16 -23.75 6.55
N SER A 144 13.17 -22.40 6.52
CA SER A 144 13.13 -21.63 5.28
C SER A 144 14.48 -21.69 4.56
N THR A 145 14.43 -21.94 3.26
CA THR A 145 15.60 -21.79 2.40
C THR A 145 15.87 -20.32 2.07
N PHE A 146 17.05 -20.02 1.55
CA PHE A 146 17.37 -18.67 1.07
C PHE A 146 16.38 -18.22 -0.02
N GLU A 147 16.07 -19.13 -0.94
CA GLU A 147 15.11 -18.91 -2.02
C GLU A 147 13.71 -18.59 -1.47
N ASP A 148 13.26 -19.30 -0.44
CA ASP A 148 11.97 -19.02 0.21
C ASP A 148 11.93 -17.60 0.78
N VAL A 149 13.02 -17.16 1.42
CA VAL A 149 13.10 -15.81 1.98
C VAL A 149 13.08 -14.76 0.87
N ILE A 150 13.81 -14.98 -0.23
CA ILE A 150 13.82 -14.05 -1.39
C ILE A 150 12.43 -13.97 -2.04
N GLU A 151 11.74 -15.10 -2.23
CA GLU A 151 10.39 -15.12 -2.83
C GLU A 151 9.33 -14.45 -1.92
N ASN A 152 9.59 -14.32 -0.64
CA ASN A 152 8.72 -13.59 0.30
C ASN A 152 9.04 -12.09 0.40
N ILE A 153 9.92 -11.55 -0.42
CA ILE A 153 10.08 -10.09 -0.57
C ILE A 153 8.92 -9.54 -1.40
N ASP A 154 8.05 -8.80 -0.75
CA ASP A 154 6.90 -8.17 -1.41
C ASP A 154 7.33 -6.93 -2.21
N ILE A 155 7.04 -6.92 -3.50
CA ILE A 155 7.33 -5.80 -4.41
C ILE A 155 6.09 -4.96 -4.63
N GLY A 156 4.97 -5.60 -4.98
CA GLY A 156 3.74 -4.91 -5.34
C GLY A 156 3.08 -4.20 -4.16
N GLY A 157 3.14 -4.80 -2.98
CA GLY A 157 2.59 -4.23 -1.75
C GLY A 157 3.23 -2.90 -1.38
N PRO A 158 4.55 -2.83 -1.16
CA PRO A 158 5.24 -1.56 -0.89
C PRO A 158 5.05 -0.52 -1.99
N ALA A 159 5.02 -0.93 -3.26
CA ALA A 159 4.77 0.00 -4.38
C ALA A 159 3.38 0.64 -4.29
N MET A 160 2.32 -0.14 -4.04
CA MET A 160 0.96 0.37 -3.85
C MET A 160 0.84 1.24 -2.60
N LEU A 161 1.42 0.81 -1.47
CA LEU A 161 1.43 1.57 -0.23
C LEU A 161 2.05 2.96 -0.42
N ARG A 162 3.20 3.03 -1.07
CA ARG A 162 3.91 4.30 -1.32
C ARG A 162 3.15 5.19 -2.30
N SER A 163 2.52 4.61 -3.34
CA SER A 163 1.68 5.35 -4.29
C SER A 163 0.49 6.01 -3.58
N ALA A 164 -0.27 5.24 -2.82
CA ALA A 164 -1.43 5.73 -2.09
C ALA A 164 -1.05 6.74 -1.00
N ALA A 165 0.01 6.46 -0.21
CA ALA A 165 0.48 7.37 0.83
C ALA A 165 1.02 8.69 0.28
N LYS A 166 1.63 8.70 -0.91
CA LYS A 166 2.03 9.94 -1.60
C LYS A 166 0.82 10.79 -1.96
N ASN A 167 -0.28 10.16 -2.36
CA ASN A 167 -1.53 10.82 -2.72
C ASN A 167 -2.53 10.89 -1.53
N TRP A 168 -2.04 11.05 -0.30
CA TRP A 168 -2.86 11.07 0.92
C TRP A 168 -3.96 12.14 0.91
N ALA A 169 -3.85 13.14 0.05
CA ALA A 169 -4.88 14.16 -0.11
C ALA A 169 -6.20 13.56 -0.63
N ASP A 170 -6.12 12.52 -1.47
CA ASP A 170 -7.26 11.92 -2.16
C ASP A 170 -7.48 10.45 -1.77
N VAL A 171 -6.46 9.78 -1.21
CA VAL A 171 -6.49 8.34 -0.92
C VAL A 171 -6.23 8.07 0.56
N ALA A 172 -7.03 7.21 1.17
CA ALA A 172 -6.74 6.64 2.49
C ALA A 172 -6.02 5.30 2.38
N VAL A 173 -5.11 5.01 3.33
CA VAL A 173 -4.33 3.76 3.34
C VAL A 173 -4.40 3.10 4.70
N LEU A 174 -4.93 1.90 4.77
CA LEU A 174 -5.01 1.08 5.98
C LEU A 174 -3.99 -0.06 5.92
N ILE A 175 -3.06 -0.08 6.85
CA ILE A 175 -2.05 -1.15 7.01
C ILE A 175 -2.24 -1.93 8.32
N ASP A 176 -3.05 -1.41 9.22
CA ASP A 176 -3.22 -1.91 10.59
C ASP A 176 -4.72 -2.08 10.89
N PRO A 177 -5.18 -3.28 11.28
CA PRO A 177 -6.57 -3.50 11.68
C PRO A 177 -7.06 -2.59 12.81
N ALA A 178 -6.16 -2.09 13.67
CA ALA A 178 -6.51 -1.17 14.74
C ALA A 178 -7.11 0.18 14.23
N ASP A 179 -6.84 0.55 12.98
CA ASP A 179 -7.37 1.77 12.37
C ASP A 179 -8.74 1.58 11.68
N TYR A 180 -9.21 0.33 11.51
CA TYR A 180 -10.45 0.02 10.77
C TYR A 180 -11.67 0.70 11.38
N ALA A 181 -11.83 0.62 12.70
CA ALA A 181 -12.97 1.20 13.40
C ALA A 181 -13.06 2.72 13.21
N ARG A 182 -11.92 3.41 13.26
CA ARG A 182 -11.86 4.87 13.04
C ARG A 182 -12.33 5.23 11.63
N VAL A 183 -11.78 4.56 10.62
CA VAL A 183 -12.13 4.84 9.23
C VAL A 183 -13.60 4.55 8.95
N LEU A 184 -14.14 3.43 9.48
CA LEU A 184 -15.56 3.12 9.35
C LEU A 184 -16.48 4.13 10.06
N ALA A 185 -16.06 4.68 11.20
CA ALA A 185 -16.82 5.72 11.88
C ALA A 185 -16.89 7.02 11.06
N GLU A 186 -15.79 7.41 10.43
CA GLU A 186 -15.73 8.59 9.57
C GLU A 186 -16.51 8.41 8.26
N LEU A 187 -16.47 7.23 7.64
CA LEU A 187 -17.25 6.91 6.44
C LEU A 187 -18.76 7.02 6.65
N ARG A 188 -19.24 6.67 7.84
CA ARG A 188 -20.67 6.80 8.20
C ARG A 188 -21.15 8.25 8.32
N GLN A 189 -20.23 9.21 8.43
CA GLN A 189 -20.54 10.63 8.59
C GLN A 189 -20.45 11.37 7.24
N ALA A 190 -19.25 11.66 6.80
CA ALA A 190 -19.03 12.50 5.63
C ALA A 190 -17.82 12.05 4.78
N GLY A 191 -17.27 10.86 5.04
CA GLY A 191 -16.04 10.37 4.40
C GLY A 191 -14.81 10.56 5.30
N ILE A 192 -13.68 10.01 4.85
CA ILE A 192 -12.44 9.96 5.63
C ILE A 192 -11.81 11.35 5.72
N GLN A 193 -11.57 11.80 6.95
CA GLN A 193 -11.06 13.14 7.25
C GLN A 193 -9.61 13.31 6.77
N ARG A 194 -9.23 14.54 6.48
CA ARG A 194 -7.91 14.86 5.92
C ARG A 194 -6.77 14.57 6.89
N ASP A 195 -6.94 14.88 8.18
CA ASP A 195 -5.98 14.58 9.23
C ASP A 195 -5.80 13.07 9.44
N THR A 196 -6.89 12.31 9.35
CA THR A 196 -6.86 10.84 9.40
C THR A 196 -6.07 10.28 8.23
N ARG A 197 -6.32 10.72 6.99
CA ARG A 197 -5.55 10.27 5.81
C ARG A 197 -4.06 10.58 5.95
N PHE A 198 -3.72 11.76 6.46
CA PHE A 198 -2.32 12.12 6.69
C PHE A 198 -1.67 11.26 7.78
N MET A 199 -2.37 10.99 8.89
CA MET A 199 -1.90 10.11 9.94
C MET A 199 -1.64 8.70 9.40
N LEU A 200 -2.56 8.16 8.60
CA LEU A 200 -2.41 6.86 7.96
C LEU A 200 -1.22 6.83 7.00
N ALA A 201 -1.02 7.86 6.18
CA ALA A 201 0.12 7.96 5.28
C ALA A 201 1.47 7.97 6.02
N LYS A 202 1.56 8.63 7.18
CA LYS A 202 2.77 8.58 8.03
C LYS A 202 3.04 7.16 8.52
N LYS A 203 2.01 6.42 8.94
CA LYS A 203 2.15 5.00 9.32
C LYS A 203 2.71 4.17 8.19
N VAL A 204 2.25 4.40 6.95
CA VAL A 204 2.74 3.69 5.77
C VAL A 204 4.24 3.88 5.58
N TYR A 205 4.74 5.12 5.60
CA TYR A 205 6.18 5.37 5.40
C TYR A 205 7.03 4.79 6.52
N ALA A 206 6.57 4.82 7.77
CA ALA A 206 7.25 4.15 8.87
C ALA A 206 7.28 2.62 8.67
N HIS A 207 6.17 2.04 8.21
CA HIS A 207 6.04 0.61 7.97
C HIS A 207 6.93 0.13 6.82
N THR A 208 6.92 0.82 5.67
CA THR A 208 7.77 0.45 4.52
C THR A 208 9.25 0.64 4.83
N ALA A 209 9.63 1.67 5.59
CA ALA A 209 11.02 1.85 6.02
C ALA A 209 11.49 0.72 6.95
N ALA A 210 10.65 0.28 7.90
CA ALA A 210 10.94 -0.85 8.76
C ALA A 210 11.04 -2.16 7.97
N TYR A 211 10.16 -2.36 6.99
CA TYR A 211 10.18 -3.52 6.10
C TYR A 211 11.46 -3.59 5.27
N ASP A 212 11.85 -2.51 4.60
CA ASP A 212 13.10 -2.43 3.83
C ASP A 212 14.32 -2.62 4.73
N GLY A 213 14.27 -2.09 5.95
CA GLY A 213 15.32 -2.26 6.96
C GLY A 213 15.51 -3.73 7.38
N MET A 214 14.42 -4.49 7.53
CA MET A 214 14.50 -5.93 7.83
C MET A 214 15.16 -6.70 6.69
N ILE A 215 14.79 -6.41 5.43
CA ILE A 215 15.40 -7.04 4.25
C ILE A 215 16.89 -6.70 4.18
N SER A 216 17.23 -5.43 4.33
CA SER A 216 18.62 -4.94 4.32
C SER A 216 19.48 -5.62 5.39
N ASN A 217 18.95 -5.76 6.61
CA ASN A 217 19.66 -6.42 7.70
C ASN A 217 19.86 -7.92 7.44
N TYR A 218 18.83 -8.60 6.92
CA TYR A 218 18.94 -10.02 6.57
C TYR A 218 20.01 -10.26 5.50
N LEU A 219 19.94 -9.52 4.39
CA LEU A 219 20.89 -9.67 3.29
C LEU A 219 22.32 -9.26 3.71
N GLY A 220 22.44 -8.21 4.52
CA GLY A 220 23.74 -7.75 5.03
C GLY A 220 24.41 -8.69 6.03
N ALA A 221 23.64 -9.57 6.69
CA ALA A 221 24.17 -10.59 7.60
C ALA A 221 24.68 -11.84 6.87
N LEU A 222 24.36 -12.01 5.59
CA LEU A 222 24.86 -13.13 4.78
C LEU A 222 26.32 -12.86 4.42
N ALA A 223 27.22 -13.74 4.82
CA ALA A 223 28.63 -13.64 4.44
C ALA A 223 28.75 -13.85 2.92
N ALA A 224 29.43 -12.92 2.25
CA ALA A 224 29.95 -13.19 0.91
C ALA A 224 31.06 -14.25 1.07
N GLY A 225 30.82 -15.48 0.57
CA GLY A 225 31.80 -16.55 0.57
C GLY A 225 33.00 -16.22 -0.31
#